data_fcf58defbc0ebddac6836ada12deef9b
#
_entry.id   fcf58defbc0ebddac6836ada12deef9b
#
_cell.length_a   1.000
_cell.length_b   1.000
_cell.length_c   1.000
_cell.angle_alpha   90.00
_cell.angle_beta   90.00
_cell.angle_gamma   90.00
#
_symmetry.space_group_name_H-M   'P 1'
#
loop_
_entity.id
_entity.type
_entity.pdbx_description
1 polymer ?
#
loop_
_entity_poly.entity_id
_entity_poly.type
_entity_poly.pdbx_seq_one_letter_code
_entity_poly.pdbx_strand_id
1 'polypeptide(L)'
;MIESSPIRTVNVTRYITPLREGGSLPAIVEADDDFLYVLKFRGAGQGVKALVAELLGGEIARLLGLRVPELVFSQVDPAFGRTEPDEEIQDLLKRSEGLNLALHYLSGAITFDPVVTTVDAMLASRIVWLDCFLTNVDRTARNTNLLMWQKELWLIDHGASLYFHHSWDAWKEGSEKPFVQVKDHVLLPLASELGAVNTICKELLTAEKIKAIVSLIPDDWIEAAYPEASEVKDIYLSFLLNRLAHSSTFLNEALHARQALI
;
A
#
# COMPACT_ATOMS: atom_id res chain seq x y z
N MET A 1 -3.80 1.71 -23.53
CA MET A 1 -3.16 0.61 -22.78
C MET A 1 -2.08 1.26 -21.95
N ILE A 2 -2.23 1.29 -20.61
CA ILE A 2 -1.12 1.66 -19.73
C ILE A 2 -0.31 0.38 -19.61
N GLU A 3 0.77 0.27 -20.40
CA GLU A 3 1.80 -0.74 -20.14
C GLU A 3 2.33 -0.42 -18.74
N SER A 4 2.19 -1.37 -17.82
CA SER A 4 2.87 -1.27 -16.53
C SER A 4 4.37 -1.24 -16.81
N SER A 5 4.97 -0.07 -16.72
CA SER A 5 6.43 0.04 -16.74
C SER A 5 6.97 -0.84 -15.62
N PRO A 6 7.98 -1.68 -15.87
CA PRO A 6 8.55 -2.49 -14.81
C PRO A 6 9.03 -1.56 -13.68
N ILE A 7 8.78 -1.97 -12.42
CA ILE A 7 9.28 -1.21 -11.27
C ILE A 7 10.80 -1.17 -11.36
N ARG A 8 11.36 0.03 -11.46
CA ARG A 8 12.81 0.20 -11.54
C ARG A 8 13.47 0.01 -10.18
N THR A 9 14.75 -0.31 -10.20
CA THR A 9 15.56 -0.45 -9.00
C THR A 9 16.52 0.73 -8.90
N VAL A 10 16.65 1.30 -7.69
CA VAL A 10 17.60 2.35 -7.36
C VAL A 10 18.51 1.91 -6.22
N ASN A 11 19.70 2.50 -6.12
CA ASN A 11 20.62 2.27 -5.02
C ASN A 11 20.60 3.46 -4.06
N VAL A 12 20.42 3.20 -2.77
CA VAL A 12 20.49 4.27 -1.76
C VAL A 12 21.92 4.77 -1.66
N THR A 13 22.11 6.07 -1.83
CA THR A 13 23.41 6.74 -1.75
C THR A 13 23.59 7.52 -0.44
N ARG A 14 22.50 8.04 0.13
CA ARG A 14 22.55 8.82 1.37
C ARG A 14 21.26 8.70 2.18
N TYR A 15 21.43 8.46 3.48
CA TYR A 15 20.36 8.59 4.48
C TYR A 15 20.23 10.06 4.88
N ILE A 16 19.02 10.62 4.88
CA ILE A 16 18.79 12.03 5.17
C ILE A 16 18.18 12.19 6.56
N THR A 17 17.01 11.58 6.80
CA THR A 17 16.32 11.72 8.09
C THR A 17 15.25 10.63 8.27
N PRO A 18 15.07 10.12 9.50
CA PRO A 18 13.91 9.26 9.78
C PRO A 18 12.62 10.07 9.77
N LEU A 19 11.55 9.44 9.29
CA LEU A 19 10.20 9.91 9.48
C LEU A 19 9.65 9.22 10.74
N ARG A 20 9.58 9.95 11.86
CA ARG A 20 9.21 9.39 13.16
C ARG A 20 7.69 9.16 13.32
N GLU A 21 6.92 9.33 12.28
CA GLU A 21 5.49 9.08 12.24
C GLU A 21 5.24 7.64 11.80
N GLY A 22 4.63 6.84 12.67
CA GLY A 22 4.31 5.44 12.42
C GLY A 22 5.31 4.41 12.96
N GLY A 23 4.84 3.20 13.24
CA GLY A 23 5.62 2.11 13.88
C GLY A 23 6.67 1.44 12.99
N SER A 24 6.82 1.85 11.71
CA SER A 24 7.77 1.27 10.76
C SER A 24 9.02 2.12 10.52
N LEU A 25 9.14 3.31 11.14
CA LEU A 25 10.27 4.24 11.02
C LEU A 25 10.79 4.40 9.58
N PRO A 26 9.95 4.79 8.60
CA PRO A 26 10.45 5.04 7.25
C PRO A 26 11.43 6.20 7.24
N ALA A 27 12.26 6.31 6.21
CA ALA A 27 13.26 7.37 6.12
C ALA A 27 13.27 8.06 4.76
N ILE A 28 13.60 9.36 4.76
CA ILE A 28 13.96 10.05 3.52
C ILE A 28 15.41 9.69 3.19
N VAL A 29 15.58 9.19 1.95
CA VAL A 29 16.89 8.83 1.40
C VAL A 29 17.08 9.46 0.03
N GLU A 30 18.32 9.63 -0.37
CA GLU A 30 18.71 9.97 -1.73
C GLU A 30 19.20 8.71 -2.43
N ALA A 31 18.91 8.56 -3.71
CA ALA A 31 19.32 7.42 -4.51
C ALA A 31 20.29 7.85 -5.62
N ASP A 32 20.81 6.86 -6.35
CA ASP A 32 21.81 7.02 -7.41
C ASP A 32 21.29 7.72 -8.69
N ASP A 33 20.00 8.02 -8.73
CA ASP A 33 19.34 8.83 -9.77
C ASP A 33 19.12 10.29 -9.34
N ASP A 34 19.71 10.74 -8.23
CA ASP A 34 19.63 12.06 -7.64
C ASP A 34 18.23 12.49 -7.14
N PHE A 35 17.28 11.53 -7.05
CA PHE A 35 15.96 11.78 -6.48
C PHE A 35 15.88 11.38 -5.01
N LEU A 36 14.91 11.98 -4.32
CA LEU A 36 14.57 11.65 -2.94
C LEU A 36 13.42 10.64 -2.90
N TYR A 37 13.54 9.73 -1.95
CA TYR A 37 12.55 8.68 -1.72
C TYR A 37 12.22 8.54 -0.25
N VAL A 38 10.99 8.07 0.03
CA VAL A 38 10.61 7.54 1.34
C VAL A 38 10.88 6.04 1.32
N LEU A 39 11.96 5.64 1.97
CA LEU A 39 12.38 4.24 2.07
C LEU A 39 11.57 3.53 3.16
N LYS A 40 10.97 2.41 2.80
CA LYS A 40 10.31 1.47 3.71
C LYS A 40 11.20 0.24 3.90
N PHE A 41 11.58 -0.01 5.14
CA PHE A 41 12.59 -1.00 5.49
C PHE A 41 12.02 -2.42 5.62
N ARG A 42 12.68 -3.39 4.97
CA ARG A 42 12.34 -4.82 5.11
C ARG A 42 12.53 -5.36 6.54
N GLY A 43 13.41 -4.73 7.31
CA GLY A 43 13.71 -5.09 8.70
C GLY A 43 12.83 -4.38 9.73
N ALA A 44 11.91 -3.51 9.34
CA ALA A 44 11.03 -2.75 10.23
C ALA A 44 9.68 -3.44 10.47
N GLY A 45 9.10 -3.25 11.65
CA GLY A 45 7.73 -3.61 11.96
C GLY A 45 7.35 -5.03 11.53
N GLN A 46 6.44 -5.13 10.58
CA GLN A 46 5.93 -6.41 10.05
C GLN A 46 6.79 -6.99 8.91
N GLY A 47 7.96 -6.44 8.69
CA GLY A 47 8.94 -6.93 7.73
C GLY A 47 8.47 -6.82 6.29
N VAL A 48 8.92 -7.79 5.48
CA VAL A 48 8.61 -7.82 4.04
C VAL A 48 7.12 -7.97 3.72
N LYS A 49 6.29 -8.44 4.66
CA LYS A 49 4.82 -8.50 4.49
C LYS A 49 4.24 -7.11 4.26
N ALA A 50 4.70 -6.11 5.02
CA ALA A 50 4.28 -4.72 4.82
C ALA A 50 4.77 -4.18 3.47
N LEU A 51 5.98 -4.58 3.01
CA LEU A 51 6.47 -4.19 1.69
C LEU A 51 5.64 -4.82 0.55
N VAL A 52 5.24 -6.09 0.70
CA VAL A 52 4.32 -6.74 -0.26
C VAL A 52 2.97 -6.03 -0.30
N ALA A 53 2.40 -5.69 0.86
CA ALA A 53 1.13 -4.96 0.93
C ALA A 53 1.25 -3.57 0.29
N GLU A 54 2.34 -2.84 0.53
CA GLU A 54 2.61 -1.54 -0.10
C GLU A 54 2.73 -1.66 -1.62
N LEU A 55 3.51 -2.63 -2.10
CA LEU A 55 3.70 -2.89 -3.52
C LEU A 55 2.39 -3.22 -4.23
N LEU A 56 1.67 -4.22 -3.74
CA LEU A 56 0.41 -4.65 -4.34
C LEU A 56 -0.67 -3.57 -4.24
N GLY A 57 -0.79 -2.92 -3.08
CA GLY A 57 -1.74 -1.85 -2.85
C GLY A 57 -1.50 -0.65 -3.75
N GLY A 58 -0.26 -0.21 -3.85
CA GLY A 58 0.14 0.91 -4.70
C GLY A 58 -0.10 0.64 -6.20
N GLU A 59 0.30 -0.55 -6.71
CA GLU A 59 0.12 -0.89 -8.12
C GLU A 59 -1.36 -1.13 -8.49
N ILE A 60 -2.15 -1.71 -7.60
CA ILE A 60 -3.60 -1.84 -7.80
C ILE A 60 -4.25 -0.44 -7.77
N ALA A 61 -3.85 0.45 -6.86
CA ALA A 61 -4.34 1.83 -6.83
C ALA A 61 -4.05 2.55 -8.16
N ARG A 62 -2.83 2.43 -8.69
CA ARG A 62 -2.44 3.02 -9.99
C ARG A 62 -3.24 2.44 -11.15
N LEU A 63 -3.48 1.13 -11.16
CA LEU A 63 -4.32 0.48 -12.17
C LEU A 63 -5.76 1.01 -12.13
N LEU A 64 -6.27 1.37 -10.95
CA LEU A 64 -7.58 1.99 -10.76
C LEU A 64 -7.57 3.51 -11.09
N GLY A 65 -6.46 4.07 -11.56
CA GLY A 65 -6.33 5.49 -11.91
C GLY A 65 -6.21 6.41 -10.69
N LEU A 66 -5.84 5.88 -9.53
CA LEU A 66 -5.54 6.66 -8.32
C LEU A 66 -4.08 7.13 -8.36
N ARG A 67 -3.80 8.28 -7.73
CA ARG A 67 -2.45 8.83 -7.65
C ARG A 67 -1.71 8.20 -6.48
N VAL A 68 -0.60 7.55 -6.78
CA VAL A 68 0.35 7.00 -5.81
C VAL A 68 1.74 7.45 -6.23
N PRO A 69 2.62 7.88 -5.32
CA PRO A 69 4.00 8.17 -5.67
C PRO A 69 4.64 6.99 -6.40
N GLU A 70 5.58 7.27 -7.30
CA GLU A 70 6.28 6.19 -7.98
C GLU A 70 6.90 5.23 -6.98
N LEU A 71 6.59 3.95 -7.13
CA LEU A 71 7.20 2.87 -6.37
C LEU A 71 8.48 2.43 -7.07
N VAL A 72 9.56 2.26 -6.31
CA VAL A 72 10.83 1.74 -6.79
C VAL A 72 11.34 0.68 -5.82
N PHE A 73 11.98 -0.36 -6.34
CA PHE A 73 12.82 -1.21 -5.51
C PHE A 73 14.07 -0.45 -5.11
N SER A 74 14.46 -0.57 -3.86
CA SER A 74 15.59 0.17 -3.32
C SER A 74 16.59 -0.75 -2.67
N GLN A 75 17.83 -0.77 -3.19
CA GLN A 75 18.90 -1.57 -2.65
C GLN A 75 19.61 -0.80 -1.53
N VAL A 76 19.70 -1.43 -0.36
CA VAL A 76 20.43 -0.91 0.79
C VAL A 76 21.72 -1.71 0.98
N ASP A 77 22.86 -1.01 0.87
CA ASP A 77 24.19 -1.63 1.01
C ASP A 77 24.52 -1.92 2.49
N PRO A 78 25.18 -3.03 2.83
CA PRO A 78 25.63 -3.35 4.19
C PRO A 78 26.49 -2.28 4.86
N ALA A 79 27.19 -1.46 4.08
CA ALA A 79 28.01 -0.38 4.61
C ALA A 79 27.20 0.82 5.12
N PHE A 80 25.92 0.92 4.72
CA PHE A 80 25.10 2.11 4.90
C PHE A 80 24.85 2.46 6.38
N GLY A 81 24.66 1.46 7.23
CA GLY A 81 24.43 1.65 8.67
C GLY A 81 25.69 1.93 9.50
N ARG A 82 26.91 1.83 8.92
CA ARG A 82 28.17 1.90 9.72
C ARG A 82 28.46 3.26 10.31
N THR A 83 27.96 4.33 9.71
CA THR A 83 28.19 5.72 10.12
C THR A 83 27.00 6.35 10.82
N GLU A 84 25.92 5.61 10.99
CA GLU A 84 24.71 6.08 11.68
C GLU A 84 24.99 6.14 13.20
N PRO A 85 24.82 7.32 13.84
CA PRO A 85 25.11 7.49 15.26
C PRO A 85 24.01 6.96 16.19
N ASP A 86 22.77 6.83 15.69
CA ASP A 86 21.65 6.28 16.45
C ASP A 86 21.64 4.74 16.34
N GLU A 87 21.83 4.07 17.48
CA GLU A 87 21.93 2.60 17.53
C GLU A 87 20.65 1.91 17.03
N GLU A 88 19.46 2.47 17.28
CA GLU A 88 18.20 1.91 16.82
C GLU A 88 18.09 1.96 15.28
N ILE A 89 18.47 3.09 14.70
CA ILE A 89 18.51 3.27 13.25
C ILE A 89 19.61 2.40 12.64
N GLN A 90 20.79 2.32 13.28
CA GLN A 90 21.87 1.44 12.82
C GLN A 90 21.42 -0.03 12.76
N ASP A 91 20.73 -0.52 13.79
CA ASP A 91 20.22 -1.89 13.82
C ASP A 91 19.09 -2.12 12.82
N LEU A 92 18.23 -1.11 12.58
CA LEU A 92 17.23 -1.17 11.53
C LEU A 92 17.87 -1.28 10.14
N LEU A 93 18.88 -0.46 9.85
CA LEU A 93 19.61 -0.50 8.57
C LEU A 93 20.29 -1.83 8.35
N LYS A 94 20.95 -2.41 9.37
CA LYS A 94 21.56 -3.75 9.29
C LYS A 94 20.54 -4.84 8.97
N ARG A 95 19.36 -4.78 9.61
CA ARG A 95 18.28 -5.75 9.34
C ARG A 95 17.59 -5.52 7.99
N SER A 96 17.87 -4.39 7.35
CA SER A 96 17.26 -3.97 6.08
C SER A 96 18.23 -4.03 4.91
N GLU A 97 19.38 -4.68 5.07
CA GLU A 97 20.30 -4.96 3.96
C GLU A 97 19.60 -5.69 2.83
N GLY A 98 19.91 -5.36 1.58
CA GLY A 98 19.31 -5.94 0.38
C GLY A 98 18.13 -5.13 -0.15
N LEU A 99 17.15 -5.82 -0.75
CA LEU A 99 16.06 -5.24 -1.49
C LEU A 99 14.94 -4.75 -0.57
N ASN A 100 14.65 -3.46 -0.63
CA ASN A 100 13.57 -2.77 0.07
C ASN A 100 12.60 -2.13 -0.94
N LEU A 101 11.60 -1.40 -0.45
CA LEU A 101 10.69 -0.62 -1.27
C LEU A 101 10.82 0.86 -0.92
N ALA A 102 10.76 1.72 -1.93
CA ALA A 102 10.73 3.15 -1.70
C ALA A 102 9.67 3.83 -2.58
N LEU A 103 9.16 4.96 -2.09
CA LEU A 103 8.21 5.80 -2.79
C LEU A 103 8.88 7.15 -3.10
N HIS A 104 8.72 7.64 -4.32
CA HIS A 104 9.21 8.98 -4.69
C HIS A 104 8.73 10.03 -3.70
N TYR A 105 9.65 10.82 -3.15
CA TYR A 105 9.33 11.84 -2.14
C TYR A 105 8.64 13.05 -2.79
N LEU A 106 7.39 13.29 -2.41
CA LEU A 106 6.60 14.41 -2.90
C LEU A 106 6.98 15.70 -2.14
N SER A 107 7.99 16.39 -2.60
CA SER A 107 8.48 17.60 -1.95
C SER A 107 7.40 18.68 -1.88
N GLY A 108 7.15 19.21 -0.68
CA GLY A 108 6.12 20.21 -0.42
C GLY A 108 4.70 19.64 -0.35
N ALA A 109 4.51 18.32 -0.35
CA ALA A 109 3.23 17.73 -0.03
C ALA A 109 2.83 18.01 1.44
N ILE A 110 1.54 18.17 1.67
CA ILE A 110 0.96 18.33 3.01
C ILE A 110 -0.02 17.20 3.30
N THR A 111 -0.15 16.83 4.56
CA THR A 111 -1.13 15.83 4.98
C THR A 111 -2.54 16.30 4.63
N PHE A 112 -3.35 15.40 4.10
CA PHE A 112 -4.76 15.66 3.81
C PHE A 112 -5.53 15.88 5.11
N ASP A 113 -6.30 16.98 5.16
CA ASP A 113 -7.22 17.27 6.25
C ASP A 113 -8.66 17.25 5.72
N PRO A 114 -9.50 16.31 6.18
CA PRO A 114 -10.88 16.17 5.71
C PRO A 114 -11.78 17.36 6.11
N VAL A 115 -11.36 18.20 7.07
CA VAL A 115 -12.15 19.36 7.51
C VAL A 115 -12.04 20.53 6.52
N VAL A 116 -10.86 20.70 5.92
CA VAL A 116 -10.57 21.85 5.04
C VAL A 116 -10.53 21.50 3.55
N THR A 117 -10.40 20.20 3.23
CA THR A 117 -10.26 19.75 1.84
C THR A 117 -11.46 18.91 1.40
N THR A 118 -12.16 19.36 0.38
CA THR A 118 -13.24 18.58 -0.25
C THR A 118 -12.65 17.58 -1.25
N VAL A 119 -13.21 16.37 -1.27
CA VAL A 119 -12.88 15.31 -2.23
C VAL A 119 -14.12 15.00 -3.05
N ASP A 120 -13.94 14.86 -4.35
CA ASP A 120 -15.01 14.43 -5.25
C ASP A 120 -15.57 13.06 -4.86
N ALA A 121 -16.88 12.88 -4.96
CA ALA A 121 -17.58 11.68 -4.50
C ALA A 121 -17.11 10.41 -5.24
N MET A 122 -16.81 10.50 -6.54
CA MET A 122 -16.33 9.39 -7.33
C MET A 122 -14.91 8.99 -6.91
N LEU A 123 -14.04 9.98 -6.68
CA LEU A 123 -12.68 9.75 -6.18
C LEU A 123 -12.71 9.15 -4.76
N ALA A 124 -13.50 9.72 -3.85
CA ALA A 124 -13.68 9.20 -2.49
C ALA A 124 -14.17 7.74 -2.52
N SER A 125 -15.20 7.45 -3.34
CA SER A 125 -15.75 6.10 -3.49
C SER A 125 -14.73 5.11 -4.05
N ARG A 126 -13.86 5.55 -4.98
CA ARG A 126 -12.82 4.69 -5.55
C ARG A 126 -11.75 4.33 -4.53
N ILE A 127 -11.37 5.29 -3.66
CA ILE A 127 -10.41 5.05 -2.59
C ILE A 127 -11.01 4.12 -1.52
N VAL A 128 -12.24 4.37 -1.08
CA VAL A 128 -12.95 3.49 -0.12
C VAL A 128 -13.10 2.07 -0.68
N TRP A 129 -13.47 1.94 -1.95
CA TRP A 129 -13.60 0.64 -2.61
C TRP A 129 -12.25 -0.09 -2.64
N LEU A 130 -11.16 0.59 -3.01
CA LEU A 130 -9.80 0.03 -3.00
C LEU A 130 -9.43 -0.50 -1.62
N ASP A 131 -9.62 0.30 -0.57
CA ASP A 131 -9.24 -0.07 0.79
C ASP A 131 -10.10 -1.23 1.32
N CYS A 132 -11.39 -1.31 0.95
CA CYS A 132 -12.22 -2.48 1.20
C CYS A 132 -11.73 -3.72 0.46
N PHE A 133 -11.32 -3.58 -0.79
CA PHE A 133 -10.78 -4.66 -1.61
C PHE A 133 -9.48 -5.22 -1.05
N LEU A 134 -8.58 -4.34 -0.63
CA LEU A 134 -7.28 -4.67 -0.05
C LEU A 134 -7.34 -4.97 1.45
N THR A 135 -8.48 -4.78 2.11
CA THR A 135 -8.61 -4.86 3.58
C THR A 135 -7.64 -3.92 4.32
N ASN A 136 -7.47 -2.69 3.83
CA ASN A 136 -6.62 -1.68 4.45
C ASN A 136 -7.29 -1.09 5.70
N VAL A 137 -6.74 -1.36 6.87
CA VAL A 137 -7.34 -0.94 8.16
C VAL A 137 -6.88 0.43 8.63
N ASP A 138 -5.90 1.05 7.97
CA ASP A 138 -5.17 2.20 8.53
C ASP A 138 -5.51 3.55 7.88
N ARG A 139 -6.45 3.63 6.91
CA ARG A 139 -6.86 4.90 6.32
C ARG A 139 -8.05 5.50 7.08
N THR A 140 -7.76 6.01 8.28
CA THR A 140 -8.76 6.53 9.23
C THR A 140 -8.66 8.06 9.40
N ALA A 141 -9.61 8.65 10.14
CA ALA A 141 -9.53 10.08 10.46
C ALA A 141 -8.30 10.47 11.31
N ARG A 142 -7.70 9.53 12.04
CA ARG A 142 -6.49 9.76 12.84
C ARG A 142 -5.21 9.61 12.03
N ASN A 143 -5.23 8.73 11.04
CA ASN A 143 -4.14 8.46 10.14
C ASN A 143 -4.70 8.38 8.72
N THR A 144 -4.72 9.51 8.03
CA THR A 144 -5.40 9.58 6.74
C THR A 144 -4.65 8.84 5.64
N ASN A 145 -3.33 8.70 5.74
CA ASN A 145 -2.46 8.10 4.72
C ASN A 145 -2.74 8.69 3.32
N LEU A 146 -3.03 9.98 3.29
CA LEU A 146 -3.34 10.78 2.11
C LEU A 146 -2.56 12.10 2.17
N LEU A 147 -2.01 12.49 1.02
CA LEU A 147 -1.30 13.76 0.86
C LEU A 147 -2.00 14.63 -0.18
N MET A 148 -1.93 15.95 0.03
CA MET A 148 -2.22 16.94 -0.98
C MET A 148 -0.91 17.41 -1.61
N TRP A 149 -0.73 17.15 -2.90
CA TRP A 149 0.42 17.61 -3.66
C TRP A 149 -0.02 18.14 -5.01
N GLN A 150 0.44 19.34 -5.36
CA GLN A 150 0.05 20.04 -6.59
C GLN A 150 -1.49 20.13 -6.79
N LYS A 151 -2.22 20.35 -5.70
CA LYS A 151 -3.69 20.40 -5.64
C LYS A 151 -4.41 19.07 -5.94
N GLU A 152 -3.68 17.96 -5.98
CA GLU A 152 -4.21 16.62 -6.22
C GLU A 152 -4.05 15.76 -4.96
N LEU A 153 -4.98 14.80 -4.78
CA LEU A 153 -4.95 13.85 -3.68
C LEU A 153 -4.10 12.63 -4.05
N TRP A 154 -3.14 12.32 -3.19
CA TRP A 154 -2.20 11.22 -3.36
C TRP A 154 -2.33 10.20 -2.24
N LEU A 155 -2.37 8.93 -2.58
CA LEU A 155 -2.43 7.83 -1.63
C LEU A 155 -1.02 7.40 -1.26
N ILE A 156 -0.80 7.18 0.03
CA ILE A 156 0.42 6.63 0.58
C ILE A 156 0.09 5.55 1.61
N ASP A 157 1.09 4.78 1.99
CA ASP A 157 1.04 3.82 3.09
C ASP A 157 -0.07 2.75 2.99
N HIS A 158 0.12 1.82 2.07
CA HIS A 158 -0.72 0.63 1.92
C HIS A 158 -0.23 -0.56 2.76
N GLY A 159 0.81 -0.36 3.58
CA GLY A 159 1.47 -1.43 4.34
C GLY A 159 0.57 -2.18 5.34
N ALA A 160 -0.54 -1.57 5.77
CA ALA A 160 -1.55 -2.18 6.63
C ALA A 160 -2.67 -2.91 5.85
N SER A 161 -2.48 -3.16 4.57
CA SER A 161 -3.38 -3.93 3.70
C SER A 161 -3.10 -5.42 3.76
N LEU A 162 -4.00 -6.22 3.17
CA LEU A 162 -3.82 -7.67 2.99
C LEU A 162 -3.60 -8.42 4.32
N TYR A 163 -4.35 -8.02 5.34
CA TYR A 163 -4.15 -8.48 6.72
C TYR A 163 -4.16 -10.00 6.87
N PHE A 164 -4.73 -10.75 5.93
CA PHE A 164 -4.75 -12.21 5.90
C PHE A 164 -3.34 -12.83 5.96
N HIS A 165 -2.31 -12.14 5.47
CA HIS A 165 -0.96 -12.68 5.46
C HIS A 165 -0.29 -12.75 6.85
N HIS A 166 -0.99 -12.27 7.89
CA HIS A 166 -0.60 -12.48 9.28
C HIS A 166 -1.22 -13.74 9.88
N SER A 167 -2.28 -14.29 9.24
CA SER A 167 -2.99 -15.51 9.67
C SER A 167 -3.29 -16.36 8.45
N TRP A 168 -2.24 -16.97 7.90
CA TRP A 168 -2.18 -17.59 6.58
C TRP A 168 -3.24 -18.66 6.32
N ASP A 169 -3.57 -19.47 7.34
CA ASP A 169 -4.51 -20.60 7.21
C ASP A 169 -5.96 -20.15 6.91
N ALA A 170 -6.30 -18.89 7.23
CA ALA A 170 -7.65 -18.36 7.09
C ALA A 170 -7.83 -17.47 5.85
N TRP A 171 -6.87 -17.44 4.91
CA TRP A 171 -6.90 -16.52 3.78
C TRP A 171 -8.16 -16.64 2.93
N LYS A 172 -8.61 -17.86 2.66
CA LYS A 172 -9.78 -18.13 1.82
C LYS A 172 -11.05 -17.57 2.46
N GLU A 173 -11.29 -17.90 3.73
CA GLU A 173 -12.42 -17.35 4.46
C GLU A 173 -12.34 -15.82 4.57
N GLY A 174 -11.15 -15.28 4.84
CA GLY A 174 -10.90 -13.84 4.90
C GLY A 174 -11.22 -13.10 3.60
N SER A 175 -11.01 -13.74 2.44
CA SER A 175 -11.29 -13.14 1.14
C SER A 175 -12.79 -12.97 0.86
N GLU A 176 -13.65 -13.73 1.51
CA GLU A 176 -15.11 -13.68 1.33
C GLU A 176 -15.82 -12.80 2.38
N LYS A 177 -15.11 -12.41 3.46
CA LYS A 177 -15.70 -11.63 4.57
C LYS A 177 -15.99 -10.18 4.20
N PRO A 178 -17.02 -9.56 4.79
CA PRO A 178 -17.17 -8.12 4.75
C PRO A 178 -15.96 -7.44 5.41
N PHE A 179 -15.77 -6.17 5.09
CA PHE A 179 -14.70 -5.36 5.69
C PHE A 179 -15.34 -4.35 6.66
N VAL A 180 -15.61 -4.82 7.87
CA VAL A 180 -16.33 -4.03 8.89
C VAL A 180 -15.58 -2.78 9.36
N GLN A 181 -14.24 -2.74 9.20
CA GLN A 181 -13.39 -1.60 9.54
C GLN A 181 -13.62 -0.39 8.60
N VAL A 182 -14.33 -0.58 7.50
CA VAL A 182 -14.70 0.51 6.56
C VAL A 182 -15.47 1.64 7.26
N LYS A 183 -16.18 1.36 8.34
CA LYS A 183 -16.90 2.36 9.14
C LYS A 183 -16.00 3.48 9.68
N ASP A 184 -14.72 3.20 9.88
CA ASP A 184 -13.74 4.14 10.41
C ASP A 184 -12.93 4.85 9.30
N HIS A 185 -13.23 4.55 8.03
CA HIS A 185 -12.51 5.09 6.88
C HIS A 185 -12.78 6.59 6.70
N VAL A 186 -11.71 7.39 6.59
CA VAL A 186 -11.77 8.85 6.56
C VAL A 186 -12.65 9.42 5.44
N LEU A 187 -12.71 8.79 4.28
CA LEU A 187 -13.49 9.25 3.13
C LEU A 187 -14.88 8.60 3.01
N LEU A 188 -15.26 7.69 3.90
CA LEU A 188 -16.53 6.98 3.80
C LEU A 188 -17.76 7.94 3.74
N PRO A 189 -17.84 9.04 4.52
CA PRO A 189 -18.95 9.99 4.42
C PRO A 189 -19.14 10.59 3.02
N LEU A 190 -18.06 10.77 2.27
CA LEU A 190 -18.04 11.36 0.93
C LEU A 190 -18.26 10.33 -0.19
N ALA A 191 -18.18 9.03 0.11
CA ALA A 191 -18.19 7.95 -0.88
C ALA A 191 -19.62 7.57 -1.32
N SER A 192 -20.34 8.46 -2.01
CA SER A 192 -21.73 8.23 -2.45
C SER A 192 -21.86 7.35 -3.70
N GLU A 193 -20.78 7.15 -4.45
CA GLU A 193 -20.79 6.51 -5.78
C GLU A 193 -20.25 5.07 -5.74
N LEU A 194 -20.24 4.42 -4.56
CA LEU A 194 -19.66 3.07 -4.36
C LEU A 194 -20.22 2.02 -5.34
N GLY A 195 -21.52 2.09 -5.67
CA GLY A 195 -22.16 1.15 -6.60
C GLY A 195 -21.61 1.29 -8.03
N ALA A 196 -21.52 2.51 -8.54
CA ALA A 196 -20.95 2.82 -9.85
C ALA A 196 -19.47 2.44 -9.92
N VAL A 197 -18.73 2.80 -8.86
CA VAL A 197 -17.29 2.48 -8.73
C VAL A 197 -17.05 0.97 -8.74
N ASN A 198 -17.87 0.17 -8.07
CA ASN A 198 -17.73 -1.28 -8.08
C ASN A 198 -17.76 -1.86 -9.50
N THR A 199 -18.65 -1.36 -10.35
CA THR A 199 -18.71 -1.78 -11.76
C THR A 199 -17.42 -1.42 -12.49
N ILE A 200 -16.99 -0.18 -12.38
CA ILE A 200 -15.76 0.33 -13.02
C ILE A 200 -14.52 -0.45 -12.54
N CYS A 201 -14.38 -0.66 -11.25
CA CYS A 201 -13.22 -1.36 -10.70
C CYS A 201 -13.18 -2.84 -11.16
N LYS A 202 -14.32 -3.52 -11.24
CA LYS A 202 -14.38 -4.89 -11.77
C LYS A 202 -14.00 -4.99 -13.24
N GLU A 203 -14.31 -4.00 -14.05
CA GLU A 203 -13.91 -3.94 -15.45
C GLU A 203 -12.39 -3.67 -15.61
N LEU A 204 -11.82 -2.85 -14.72
CA LEU A 204 -10.39 -2.51 -14.75
C LEU A 204 -9.50 -3.64 -14.23
N LEU A 205 -9.94 -4.36 -13.18
CA LEU A 205 -9.18 -5.41 -12.49
C LEU A 205 -9.43 -6.78 -13.13
N THR A 206 -8.80 -7.05 -14.28
CA THR A 206 -8.86 -8.39 -14.87
C THR A 206 -7.90 -9.37 -14.18
N ALA A 207 -8.16 -10.67 -14.31
CA ALA A 207 -7.30 -11.70 -13.72
C ALA A 207 -5.85 -11.60 -14.20
N GLU A 208 -5.64 -11.28 -15.49
CA GLU A 208 -4.32 -11.11 -16.09
C GLU A 208 -3.56 -9.94 -15.47
N LYS A 209 -4.25 -8.79 -15.25
CA LYS A 209 -3.64 -7.61 -14.65
C LYS A 209 -3.29 -7.84 -13.18
N ILE A 210 -4.18 -8.48 -12.41
CA ILE A 210 -3.91 -8.85 -11.02
C ILE A 210 -2.71 -9.81 -10.95
N LYS A 211 -2.66 -10.82 -11.84
CA LYS A 211 -1.54 -11.75 -11.93
C LYS A 211 -0.23 -11.04 -12.27
N ALA A 212 -0.26 -10.09 -13.20
CA ALA A 212 0.92 -9.28 -13.54
C ALA A 212 1.42 -8.48 -12.33
N ILE A 213 0.52 -7.85 -11.56
CA ILE A 213 0.88 -7.12 -10.34
C ILE A 213 1.45 -8.07 -9.28
N VAL A 214 0.82 -9.21 -9.03
CA VAL A 214 1.33 -10.19 -8.05
C VAL A 214 2.71 -10.73 -8.46
N SER A 215 2.98 -10.88 -9.76
CA SER A 215 4.29 -11.31 -10.24
C SER A 215 5.44 -10.33 -9.95
N LEU A 216 5.13 -9.07 -9.61
CA LEU A 216 6.12 -8.06 -9.21
C LEU A 216 6.73 -8.34 -7.83
N ILE A 217 6.12 -9.19 -7.00
CA ILE A 217 6.65 -9.53 -5.67
C ILE A 217 8.02 -10.21 -5.86
N PRO A 218 9.11 -9.64 -5.29
CA PRO A 218 10.43 -10.26 -5.36
C PRO A 218 10.48 -11.62 -4.63
N ASP A 219 11.14 -12.61 -5.23
CA ASP A 219 11.29 -13.93 -4.59
C ASP A 219 12.05 -13.84 -3.26
N ASP A 220 13.04 -12.96 -3.17
CA ASP A 220 13.76 -12.65 -1.93
C ASP A 220 12.86 -12.24 -0.76
N TRP A 221 11.75 -11.53 -1.01
CA TRP A 221 10.79 -11.19 0.03
C TRP A 221 9.92 -12.38 0.44
N ILE A 222 9.64 -13.28 -0.49
CA ILE A 222 8.86 -14.48 -0.22
C ILE A 222 9.67 -15.46 0.62
N GLU A 223 10.90 -15.78 0.20
CA GLU A 223 11.79 -16.70 0.90
C GLU A 223 12.10 -16.22 2.33
N ALA A 224 12.28 -14.90 2.50
CA ALA A 224 12.56 -14.32 3.81
C ALA A 224 11.38 -14.41 4.79
N ALA A 225 10.14 -14.36 4.29
CA ALA A 225 8.94 -14.31 5.13
C ALA A 225 8.22 -15.65 5.27
N TYR A 226 8.45 -16.57 4.34
CA TYR A 226 7.67 -17.80 4.16
C TYR A 226 8.58 -18.94 3.72
N PRO A 227 9.12 -19.73 4.63
CA PRO A 227 10.05 -20.82 4.32
C PRO A 227 9.52 -21.90 3.36
N GLU A 228 8.19 -21.99 3.19
CA GLU A 228 7.52 -22.93 2.26
C GLU A 228 6.96 -22.20 1.02
N ALA A 229 7.73 -21.34 0.44
CA ALA A 229 7.34 -20.23 -0.43
C ALA A 229 6.79 -20.57 -1.83
N SER A 230 6.77 -21.82 -2.29
CA SER A 230 6.43 -22.15 -3.69
C SER A 230 4.99 -21.76 -4.11
N GLU A 231 4.08 -21.54 -3.17
CA GLU A 231 2.66 -21.25 -3.43
C GLU A 231 2.23 -19.84 -2.97
N VAL A 232 3.12 -19.03 -2.40
CA VAL A 232 2.73 -17.76 -1.77
C VAL A 232 2.15 -16.76 -2.76
N LYS A 233 2.75 -16.61 -3.94
CA LYS A 233 2.20 -15.73 -4.99
C LYS A 233 0.82 -16.20 -5.44
N ASP A 234 0.60 -17.51 -5.54
CA ASP A 234 -0.70 -18.08 -5.91
C ASP A 234 -1.76 -17.82 -4.85
N ILE A 235 -1.40 -17.78 -3.56
CA ILE A 235 -2.32 -17.42 -2.48
C ILE A 235 -2.68 -15.93 -2.57
N TYR A 236 -1.72 -15.01 -2.78
CA TYR A 236 -2.04 -13.60 -3.00
C TYR A 236 -2.97 -13.42 -4.22
N LEU A 237 -2.65 -14.07 -5.32
CA LEU A 237 -3.49 -14.04 -6.52
C LEU A 237 -4.89 -14.57 -6.24
N SER A 238 -4.99 -15.74 -5.60
CA SER A 238 -6.26 -16.37 -5.28
C SER A 238 -7.09 -15.52 -4.32
N PHE A 239 -6.48 -14.91 -3.30
CA PHE A 239 -7.14 -13.98 -2.39
C PHE A 239 -7.76 -12.81 -3.15
N LEU A 240 -6.97 -12.14 -3.99
CA LEU A 240 -7.43 -10.96 -4.73
C LEU A 240 -8.54 -11.32 -5.74
N LEU A 241 -8.39 -12.43 -6.48
CA LEU A 241 -9.42 -12.88 -7.42
C LEU A 241 -10.72 -13.27 -6.73
N ASN A 242 -10.63 -13.99 -5.61
CA ASN A 242 -11.80 -14.38 -4.84
C ASN A 242 -12.49 -13.16 -4.23
N ARG A 243 -11.71 -12.21 -3.71
CA ARG A 243 -12.24 -10.96 -3.18
C ARG A 243 -12.94 -10.10 -4.25
N LEU A 244 -12.39 -10.07 -5.46
CA LEU A 244 -13.01 -9.39 -6.59
C LEU A 244 -14.33 -10.06 -7.01
N ALA A 245 -14.36 -11.38 -7.07
CA ALA A 245 -15.57 -12.15 -7.37
C ALA A 245 -16.68 -11.90 -6.35
N HIS A 246 -16.33 -11.79 -5.05
CA HIS A 246 -17.24 -11.52 -3.95
C HIS A 246 -17.30 -10.04 -3.55
N SER A 247 -17.00 -9.12 -4.46
CA SER A 247 -16.95 -7.67 -4.16
C SER A 247 -18.26 -7.12 -3.60
N SER A 248 -19.40 -7.74 -3.90
CA SER A 248 -20.70 -7.36 -3.32
C SER A 248 -20.73 -7.47 -1.78
N THR A 249 -19.93 -8.35 -1.17
CA THR A 249 -19.90 -8.54 0.27
C THR A 249 -19.34 -7.31 0.97
N PHE A 250 -18.16 -6.85 0.58
CA PHE A 250 -17.59 -5.64 1.19
C PHE A 250 -18.27 -4.35 0.70
N LEU A 251 -18.81 -4.34 -0.52
CA LEU A 251 -19.59 -3.21 -1.03
C LEU A 251 -20.83 -2.98 -0.17
N ASN A 252 -21.60 -4.02 0.12
CA ASN A 252 -22.81 -3.91 0.96
C ASN A 252 -22.47 -3.42 2.37
N GLU A 253 -21.36 -3.90 2.94
CA GLU A 253 -20.87 -3.40 4.24
C GLU A 253 -20.54 -1.91 4.17
N ALA A 254 -19.82 -1.46 3.14
CA ALA A 254 -19.48 -0.04 2.98
C ALA A 254 -20.72 0.84 2.78
N LEU A 255 -21.70 0.39 2.01
CA LEU A 255 -22.97 1.10 1.81
C LEU A 255 -23.76 1.21 3.12
N HIS A 256 -23.86 0.11 3.88
CA HIS A 256 -24.52 0.08 5.17
C HIS A 256 -23.80 0.98 6.19
N ALA A 257 -22.50 0.86 6.31
CA ALA A 257 -21.70 1.69 7.22
C ALA A 257 -21.84 3.19 6.89
N ARG A 258 -21.85 3.55 5.59
CA ARG A 258 -22.06 4.93 5.15
C ARG A 258 -23.45 5.45 5.52
N GLN A 259 -24.50 4.65 5.33
CA GLN A 259 -25.86 5.02 5.71
C GLN A 259 -26.01 5.33 7.22
N ALA A 260 -25.23 4.66 8.05
CA ALA A 260 -25.23 4.90 9.50
C ALA A 260 -24.53 6.20 9.91
N LEU A 261 -23.78 6.86 9.00
CA LEU A 261 -23.07 8.13 9.25
C LEU A 261 -23.85 9.35 8.79
N ILE A 262 -24.95 9.16 8.04
CA ILE A 262 -25.78 10.22 7.45
C ILE A 262 -27.13 10.25 8.16
#